data_bc1ac9507563c0d145515bc0580606d3
#
_entry.id   bc1ac9507563c0d145515bc0580606d3
#
_cell.length_a   1.000
_cell.length_b   1.000
_cell.length_c   1.000
_cell.angle_alpha   90.00
_cell.angle_beta   90.00
_cell.angle_gamma   90.00
#
_symmetry.space_group_name_H-M   'P 1'
#
loop_
_entity.id
_entity.type
_entity.pdbx_description
1 polymer ?
#
loop_
_entity_poly.entity_id
_entity_poly.type
_entity_poly.pdbx_seq_one_letter_code
_entity_poly.pdbx_strand_id
1 'polypeptide(L)'
;MGPAHTEHPDGGPMSGTAPLQDRLLDCVDEQQREDALARAAAVVREGKVVVLPTDTVYGVGADAFDVVAVAMVLAAKHRGREMPPPVLVPNPRTVDGLATDVPMYARILMRHFWPGPLTLVLQAQPSLQWDLGETNGTVALRMPDDELALELLAEVGPLAVTSANVTGHPAATTAQEALDQLGGAVAAYLDGGPRTGGQPSTILDCTGEEPVVLRLGALRAEEIRGVLGTTVLHDSPEAADAATSTPEDAATSTPEEADEPGPADPGDGERASLVGSVTPSGVRVPADAVRTVAAPRADESAPTP
;
A
#
# COMPACT_ATOMS: atom_id res chain seq x y z
N MET A 1 24.88 -0.55 -71.53
CA MET A 1 24.50 -1.52 -70.49
C MET A 1 25.15 -1.06 -69.19
N GLY A 2 24.39 -0.32 -68.35
CA GLY A 2 24.80 0.13 -67.02
C GLY A 2 24.15 -0.75 -65.96
N PRO A 3 24.81 -0.98 -64.85
CA PRO A 3 24.26 -1.85 -63.81
C PRO A 3 23.17 -1.14 -63.06
N ALA A 4 22.08 -1.89 -62.73
CA ALA A 4 20.96 -1.50 -61.96
C ALA A 4 21.36 -1.31 -60.46
N HIS A 5 21.08 -0.13 -59.92
CA HIS A 5 21.13 0.12 -58.48
C HIS A 5 19.90 -0.55 -57.85
N THR A 6 20.12 -1.57 -57.04
CA THR A 6 19.13 -2.10 -56.09
C THR A 6 19.11 -1.20 -54.89
N GLU A 7 18.03 -0.42 -54.75
CA GLU A 7 17.70 0.27 -53.50
C GLU A 7 17.29 -0.77 -52.46
N HIS A 8 18.02 -0.80 -51.32
CA HIS A 8 17.60 -1.48 -50.11
C HIS A 8 16.49 -0.65 -49.45
N PRO A 9 15.37 -1.25 -49.00
CA PRO A 9 14.40 -0.52 -48.23
C PRO A 9 15.00 -0.19 -46.88
N ASP A 10 15.00 1.10 -46.55
CA ASP A 10 15.36 1.66 -45.24
C ASP A 10 14.65 0.90 -44.13
N GLY A 11 15.44 0.43 -43.19
CA GLY A 11 14.96 -0.09 -41.90
C GLY A 11 14.21 1.01 -41.17
N GLY A 12 12.91 0.79 -40.94
CA GLY A 12 12.08 1.66 -40.14
C GLY A 12 12.68 1.84 -38.75
N PRO A 13 12.42 2.97 -38.09
CA PRO A 13 12.99 3.28 -36.79
C PRO A 13 12.51 2.27 -35.73
N MET A 14 13.48 1.63 -35.13
CA MET A 14 13.32 0.79 -33.95
C MET A 14 12.62 1.56 -32.85
N SER A 15 11.51 0.99 -32.39
CA SER A 15 10.87 1.17 -31.06
C SER A 15 11.32 2.42 -30.26
N GLY A 16 10.88 3.59 -30.66
CA GLY A 16 10.94 4.78 -29.82
C GLY A 16 9.93 4.64 -28.69
N THR A 17 10.41 4.72 -27.45
CA THR A 17 9.53 4.90 -26.28
C THR A 17 8.63 6.10 -26.57
N ALA A 18 7.30 5.90 -26.51
CA ALA A 18 6.32 6.98 -26.73
C ALA A 18 6.66 8.20 -25.85
N PRO A 19 6.45 9.43 -26.34
CA PRO A 19 6.65 10.63 -25.55
C PRO A 19 5.94 10.52 -24.20
N LEU A 20 6.50 11.08 -23.13
CA LEU A 20 5.91 11.00 -21.79
C LEU A 20 4.47 11.55 -21.76
N GLN A 21 4.22 12.58 -22.55
CA GLN A 21 2.88 13.19 -22.65
C GLN A 21 1.83 12.22 -23.22
N ASP A 22 2.20 11.28 -24.09
CA ASP A 22 1.29 10.28 -24.65
C ASP A 22 0.86 9.22 -23.62
N ARG A 23 1.48 9.21 -22.44
CA ARG A 23 1.09 8.36 -21.30
C ARG A 23 0.01 8.99 -20.44
N LEU A 24 -0.26 10.29 -20.60
CA LEU A 24 -1.36 10.98 -19.93
C LEU A 24 -2.64 10.68 -20.70
N LEU A 25 -3.59 10.01 -20.04
CA LEU A 25 -4.82 9.50 -20.64
C LEU A 25 -5.98 10.32 -20.10
N ASP A 26 -6.63 11.11 -20.94
CA ASP A 26 -7.79 11.92 -20.56
C ASP A 26 -8.99 11.01 -20.25
N CYS A 27 -9.49 11.09 -19.00
CA CYS A 27 -10.65 10.39 -18.51
C CYS A 27 -11.78 11.33 -18.09
N VAL A 28 -11.59 12.65 -18.27
CA VAL A 28 -12.62 13.66 -18.03
C VAL A 28 -13.60 13.69 -19.22
N ASP A 29 -13.08 13.46 -20.42
CA ASP A 29 -13.88 13.27 -21.63
C ASP A 29 -14.46 11.84 -21.66
N GLU A 30 -15.78 11.70 -21.54
CA GLU A 30 -16.47 10.42 -21.55
C GLU A 30 -16.18 9.58 -22.81
N GLN A 31 -15.92 10.22 -23.96
CA GLN A 31 -15.64 9.50 -25.21
C GLN A 31 -14.25 8.85 -25.22
N GLN A 32 -13.31 9.39 -24.43
CA GLN A 32 -11.93 8.88 -24.30
C GLN A 32 -11.75 7.97 -23.09
N ARG A 33 -12.66 8.04 -22.10
CA ARG A 33 -12.59 7.32 -20.83
C ARG A 33 -12.49 5.81 -21.01
N GLU A 34 -13.32 5.23 -21.84
CA GLU A 34 -13.33 3.76 -22.08
C GLU A 34 -11.99 3.28 -22.67
N ASP A 35 -11.48 3.99 -23.69
CA ASP A 35 -10.17 3.67 -24.29
C ASP A 35 -9.03 3.88 -23.29
N ALA A 36 -9.08 4.93 -22.46
CA ALA A 36 -8.10 5.21 -21.44
C ALA A 36 -8.05 4.09 -20.38
N LEU A 37 -9.22 3.65 -19.89
CA LEU A 37 -9.34 2.53 -18.97
C LEU A 37 -8.81 1.23 -19.56
N ALA A 38 -9.20 0.91 -20.80
CA ALA A 38 -8.73 -0.30 -21.49
C ALA A 38 -7.19 -0.30 -21.64
N ARG A 39 -6.60 0.86 -21.98
CA ARG A 39 -5.13 1.02 -22.05
C ARG A 39 -4.47 0.85 -20.69
N ALA A 40 -5.03 1.45 -19.63
CA ALA A 40 -4.51 1.30 -18.27
C ALA A 40 -4.60 -0.15 -17.78
N ALA A 41 -5.72 -0.83 -18.04
CA ALA A 41 -5.90 -2.25 -17.72
C ALA A 41 -4.89 -3.14 -18.46
N ALA A 42 -4.62 -2.87 -19.73
CA ALA A 42 -3.59 -3.57 -20.50
C ALA A 42 -2.19 -3.37 -19.88
N VAL A 43 -1.86 -2.14 -19.50
CA VAL A 43 -0.60 -1.79 -18.83
C VAL A 43 -0.43 -2.57 -17.53
N VAL A 44 -1.48 -2.66 -16.69
CA VAL A 44 -1.46 -3.44 -15.44
C VAL A 44 -1.24 -4.93 -15.73
N ARG A 45 -1.96 -5.50 -16.70
CA ARG A 45 -1.82 -6.92 -17.10
C ARG A 45 -0.45 -7.26 -17.68
N GLU A 46 0.26 -6.26 -18.21
CA GLU A 46 1.65 -6.38 -18.66
C GLU A 46 2.67 -6.27 -17.51
N GLY A 47 2.24 -6.22 -16.24
CA GLY A 47 3.11 -6.07 -15.08
C GLY A 47 3.76 -4.69 -14.97
N LYS A 48 3.13 -3.65 -15.51
CA LYS A 48 3.65 -2.28 -15.50
C LYS A 48 2.90 -1.41 -14.48
N VAL A 49 3.51 -0.26 -14.18
CA VAL A 49 3.01 0.70 -13.19
C VAL A 49 2.06 1.70 -13.85
N VAL A 50 0.96 1.99 -13.16
CA VAL A 50 -0.04 3.01 -13.54
C VAL A 50 -0.20 4.07 -12.47
N VAL A 51 -0.64 5.26 -12.87
CA VAL A 51 -1.16 6.29 -11.97
C VAL A 51 -2.66 6.42 -12.19
N LEU A 52 -3.40 6.52 -11.09
CA LEU A 52 -4.86 6.63 -11.08
C LEU A 52 -5.31 7.66 -10.04
N PRO A 53 -6.43 8.35 -10.27
CA PRO A 53 -7.04 9.21 -9.27
C PRO A 53 -7.65 8.40 -8.13
N THR A 54 -7.78 9.01 -6.94
CA THR A 54 -8.62 8.50 -5.85
C THR A 54 -9.39 9.65 -5.20
N ASP A 55 -10.27 9.35 -4.26
CA ASP A 55 -11.01 10.33 -3.45
C ASP A 55 -10.10 11.20 -2.55
N THR A 56 -8.82 10.85 -2.41
CA THR A 56 -7.85 11.59 -1.58
C THR A 56 -6.82 12.34 -2.42
N VAL A 57 -5.88 11.60 -3.01
CA VAL A 57 -4.79 12.08 -3.86
C VAL A 57 -4.60 11.11 -5.03
N TYR A 58 -3.82 11.46 -6.03
CA TYR A 58 -3.43 10.49 -7.04
C TYR A 58 -2.59 9.37 -6.44
N GLY A 59 -2.85 8.14 -6.88
CA GLY A 59 -2.12 6.94 -6.50
C GLY A 59 -1.24 6.43 -7.62
N VAL A 60 -0.08 5.87 -7.28
CA VAL A 60 0.76 5.08 -8.18
C VAL A 60 0.70 3.63 -7.75
N GLY A 61 0.45 2.72 -8.68
CA GLY A 61 0.23 1.31 -8.33
C GLY A 61 0.45 0.34 -9.47
N ALA A 62 0.35 -0.94 -9.11
CA ALA A 62 0.47 -2.08 -10.00
C ALA A 62 -0.30 -3.27 -9.44
N ASP A 63 -0.41 -4.36 -10.19
CA ASP A 63 -1.02 -5.61 -9.72
C ASP A 63 -0.39 -6.04 -8.38
N ALA A 64 -1.22 -6.23 -7.35
CA ALA A 64 -0.76 -6.60 -6.01
C ALA A 64 -0.12 -8.00 -5.97
N PHE A 65 -0.40 -8.86 -6.95
CA PHE A 65 0.12 -10.22 -7.05
C PHE A 65 1.36 -10.33 -7.95
N ASP A 66 1.74 -9.26 -8.66
CA ASP A 66 2.98 -9.22 -9.42
C ASP A 66 4.11 -8.60 -8.59
N VAL A 67 4.96 -9.46 -8.05
CA VAL A 67 6.10 -9.09 -7.19
C VAL A 67 7.04 -8.08 -7.88
N VAL A 68 7.26 -8.24 -9.20
CA VAL A 68 8.14 -7.33 -9.96
C VAL A 68 7.48 -5.97 -10.14
N ALA A 69 6.18 -5.96 -10.46
CA ALA A 69 5.42 -4.72 -10.64
C ALA A 69 5.31 -3.93 -9.31
N VAL A 70 5.10 -4.61 -8.18
CA VAL A 70 5.12 -3.99 -6.84
C VAL A 70 6.51 -3.39 -6.54
N ALA A 71 7.59 -4.12 -6.84
CA ALA A 71 8.95 -3.59 -6.67
C ALA A 71 9.20 -2.36 -7.56
N MET A 72 8.63 -2.30 -8.77
CA MET A 72 8.69 -1.12 -9.64
C MET A 72 7.94 0.08 -9.04
N VAL A 73 6.79 -0.12 -8.38
CA VAL A 73 6.09 0.96 -7.66
C VAL A 73 6.98 1.54 -6.57
N LEU A 74 7.61 0.70 -5.74
CA LEU A 74 8.54 1.16 -4.69
C LEU A 74 9.74 1.89 -5.28
N ALA A 75 10.34 1.35 -6.35
CA ALA A 75 11.47 1.96 -7.05
C ALA A 75 11.11 3.34 -7.64
N ALA A 76 9.93 3.48 -8.28
CA ALA A 76 9.45 4.74 -8.84
C ALA A 76 9.34 5.85 -7.78
N LYS A 77 9.09 5.48 -6.53
CA LYS A 77 8.98 6.39 -5.39
C LYS A 77 10.30 6.60 -4.63
N HIS A 78 11.35 5.89 -4.97
CA HIS A 78 12.57 5.79 -4.15
C HIS A 78 12.25 5.37 -2.70
N ARG A 79 11.38 4.38 -2.55
CA ARG A 79 10.85 3.91 -1.26
C ARG A 79 11.35 2.49 -0.98
N GLY A 80 11.79 2.25 0.25
CA GLY A 80 12.23 0.94 0.70
C GLY A 80 11.06 -0.03 0.99
N ARG A 81 11.40 -1.28 1.24
CA ARG A 81 10.44 -2.38 1.50
C ARG A 81 9.81 -2.31 2.90
N GLU A 82 10.43 -1.54 3.82
CA GLU A 82 9.96 -1.28 5.18
C GLU A 82 8.65 -0.48 5.25
N MET A 83 8.25 0.11 4.12
CA MET A 83 6.97 0.82 4.00
C MET A 83 6.10 0.20 2.90
N PRO A 84 5.47 -0.96 3.13
CA PRO A 84 4.66 -1.64 2.12
C PRO A 84 3.51 -0.77 1.64
N PRO A 85 3.14 -0.85 0.34
CA PRO A 85 1.98 -0.14 -0.18
C PRO A 85 0.68 -0.77 0.31
N PRO A 86 -0.36 0.02 0.60
CA PRO A 86 -1.72 -0.50 0.73
C PRO A 86 -2.20 -1.16 -0.56
N VAL A 87 -3.22 -2.03 -0.43
CA VAL A 87 -3.91 -2.65 -1.56
C VAL A 87 -5.30 -2.04 -1.70
N LEU A 88 -5.58 -1.48 -2.86
CA LEU A 88 -6.92 -1.02 -3.23
C LEU A 88 -7.75 -2.19 -3.75
N VAL A 89 -9.01 -2.24 -3.33
CA VAL A 89 -9.94 -3.31 -3.67
C VAL A 89 -11.20 -2.77 -4.37
N PRO A 90 -11.78 -3.51 -5.33
CA PRO A 90 -12.96 -3.08 -6.07
C PRO A 90 -14.25 -3.10 -5.23
N ASN A 91 -14.30 -3.94 -4.20
CA ASN A 91 -15.47 -4.09 -3.35
C ASN A 91 -15.10 -4.75 -2.00
N PRO A 92 -15.95 -4.63 -0.96
CA PRO A 92 -15.65 -5.17 0.37
C PRO A 92 -15.53 -6.71 0.43
N ARG A 93 -16.14 -7.45 -0.51
CA ARG A 93 -16.06 -8.93 -0.53
C ARG A 93 -14.65 -9.41 -0.87
N THR A 94 -13.89 -8.62 -1.61
CA THR A 94 -12.49 -8.94 -1.93
C THR A 94 -11.63 -9.13 -0.67
N VAL A 95 -11.99 -8.47 0.44
CA VAL A 95 -11.29 -8.61 1.74
C VAL A 95 -11.28 -10.05 2.23
N ASP A 96 -12.37 -10.82 2.02
CA ASP A 96 -12.47 -12.21 2.49
C ASP A 96 -11.44 -13.15 1.83
N GLY A 97 -10.92 -12.76 0.66
CA GLY A 97 -9.83 -13.48 -0.02
C GLY A 97 -8.42 -12.97 0.35
N LEU A 98 -8.31 -11.75 0.89
CA LEU A 98 -7.02 -11.09 1.14
C LEU A 98 -6.62 -11.06 2.61
N ALA A 99 -7.58 -11.13 3.53
CA ALA A 99 -7.36 -11.06 4.96
C ALA A 99 -8.05 -12.22 5.68
N THR A 100 -7.50 -12.59 6.83
CA THR A 100 -8.08 -13.57 7.76
C THR A 100 -8.40 -12.90 9.09
N ASP A 101 -9.22 -13.57 9.91
CA ASP A 101 -9.58 -13.14 11.28
C ASP A 101 -10.05 -11.68 11.38
N VAL A 102 -10.78 -11.21 10.37
CA VAL A 102 -11.25 -9.82 10.28
C VAL A 102 -12.23 -9.52 11.42
N PRO A 103 -11.87 -8.63 12.36
CA PRO A 103 -12.71 -8.33 13.52
C PRO A 103 -14.07 -7.73 13.12
N MET A 104 -15.08 -7.93 13.95
CA MET A 104 -16.42 -7.41 13.70
C MET A 104 -16.45 -5.88 13.60
N TYR A 105 -15.69 -5.19 14.44
CA TYR A 105 -15.59 -3.73 14.39
C TYR A 105 -14.98 -3.23 13.06
N ALA A 106 -13.99 -3.95 12.52
CA ALA A 106 -13.41 -3.62 11.20
C ALA A 106 -14.44 -3.78 10.09
N ARG A 107 -15.29 -4.82 10.13
CA ARG A 107 -16.40 -4.99 9.18
C ARG A 107 -17.46 -3.88 9.29
N ILE A 108 -17.69 -3.38 10.51
CA ILE A 108 -18.59 -2.22 10.76
C ILE A 108 -17.98 -0.96 10.14
N LEU A 109 -16.68 -0.71 10.36
CA LEU A 109 -15.97 0.42 9.78
C LEU A 109 -15.98 0.38 8.25
N MET A 110 -15.70 -0.78 7.63
CA MET A 110 -15.80 -0.96 6.17
C MET A 110 -17.19 -0.63 5.65
N ARG A 111 -18.24 -1.11 6.32
CA ARG A 111 -19.64 -0.87 5.89
C ARG A 111 -20.03 0.60 5.94
N HIS A 112 -19.40 1.37 6.84
CA HIS A 112 -19.73 2.78 7.04
C HIS A 112 -18.88 3.72 6.20
N PHE A 113 -17.59 3.42 6.04
CA PHE A 113 -16.59 4.31 5.43
C PHE A 113 -16.05 3.84 4.08
N TRP A 114 -16.50 2.69 3.56
CA TRP A 114 -16.15 2.22 2.23
C TRP A 114 -17.35 2.23 1.28
N PRO A 115 -17.16 2.74 0.05
CA PRO A 115 -15.94 3.36 -0.46
C PRO A 115 -15.59 4.66 0.26
N GLY A 116 -14.28 4.98 0.40
CA GLY A 116 -13.84 6.21 1.05
C GLY A 116 -12.41 6.20 1.60
N PRO A 117 -12.06 7.26 2.37
CA PRO A 117 -10.68 7.54 2.75
C PRO A 117 -10.22 6.79 4.02
N LEU A 118 -10.68 5.55 4.23
CA LEU A 118 -10.28 4.68 5.33
C LEU A 118 -9.44 3.50 4.82
N THR A 119 -8.24 3.34 5.37
CA THR A 119 -7.36 2.19 5.18
C THR A 119 -7.34 1.37 6.46
N LEU A 120 -7.56 0.06 6.36
CA LEU A 120 -7.52 -0.87 7.48
C LEU A 120 -6.36 -1.84 7.31
N VAL A 121 -5.49 -1.93 8.31
CA VAL A 121 -4.46 -2.96 8.41
C VAL A 121 -5.08 -4.18 9.09
N LEU A 122 -5.01 -5.32 8.42
CA LEU A 122 -5.62 -6.58 8.83
C LEU A 122 -4.58 -7.70 8.78
N GLN A 123 -4.86 -8.84 9.40
CA GLN A 123 -4.06 -10.04 9.22
C GLN A 123 -4.18 -10.51 7.78
N ALA A 124 -3.05 -10.63 7.06
CA ALA A 124 -3.03 -11.10 5.69
C ALA A 124 -3.41 -12.57 5.61
N GLN A 125 -4.10 -12.96 4.54
CA GLN A 125 -4.38 -14.38 4.27
C GLN A 125 -3.08 -15.14 4.01
N PRO A 126 -2.67 -16.10 4.85
CA PRO A 126 -1.35 -16.74 4.75
C PRO A 126 -1.12 -17.57 3.49
N SER A 127 -2.21 -17.94 2.78
CA SER A 127 -2.13 -18.71 1.54
C SER A 127 -1.77 -17.89 0.31
N LEU A 128 -1.77 -16.55 0.42
CA LEU A 128 -1.47 -15.66 -0.70
C LEU A 128 0.04 -15.63 -0.98
N GLN A 129 0.37 -15.84 -2.25
CA GLN A 129 1.75 -15.74 -2.73
C GLN A 129 1.97 -14.36 -3.36
N TRP A 130 2.07 -13.34 -2.53
CA TRP A 130 2.40 -11.98 -2.93
C TRP A 130 3.59 -11.44 -2.14
N ASP A 131 4.20 -10.39 -2.61
CA ASP A 131 5.28 -9.71 -1.92
C ASP A 131 5.08 -8.20 -2.01
N LEU A 132 4.47 -7.66 -0.97
CA LEU A 132 4.21 -6.21 -0.85
C LEU A 132 5.34 -5.47 -0.12
N GLY A 133 6.38 -6.17 0.34
CA GLY A 133 7.44 -5.64 1.20
C GLY A 133 7.42 -6.27 2.60
N GLU A 134 7.94 -5.56 3.59
CA GLU A 134 8.02 -6.02 4.99
C GLU A 134 6.67 -5.79 5.70
N THR A 135 5.71 -6.68 5.45
CA THR A 135 4.34 -6.55 5.96
C THR A 135 4.12 -7.19 7.33
N ASN A 136 5.08 -8.01 7.81
CA ASN A 136 4.96 -8.76 9.08
C ASN A 136 3.67 -9.59 9.18
N GLY A 137 3.19 -10.15 8.05
CA GLY A 137 1.96 -10.94 8.02
C GLY A 137 0.67 -10.13 7.98
N THR A 138 0.75 -8.83 7.78
CA THR A 138 -0.42 -7.97 7.68
C THR A 138 -0.64 -7.45 6.25
N VAL A 139 -1.81 -6.86 5.99
CA VAL A 139 -2.12 -6.16 4.74
C VAL A 139 -2.97 -4.93 5.04
N ALA A 140 -2.62 -3.81 4.42
CA ALA A 140 -3.41 -2.58 4.47
C ALA A 140 -4.39 -2.57 3.30
N LEU A 141 -5.70 -2.56 3.55
CA LEU A 141 -6.74 -2.62 2.53
C LEU A 141 -7.58 -1.34 2.52
N ARG A 142 -8.00 -0.89 1.33
CA ARG A 142 -8.91 0.24 1.16
C ARG A 142 -9.77 0.07 -0.09
N MET A 143 -11.05 0.46 -0.02
CA MET A 143 -11.91 0.67 -1.19
C MET A 143 -12.03 2.17 -1.43
N PRO A 144 -11.44 2.75 -2.50
CA PRO A 144 -11.48 4.19 -2.75
C PRO A 144 -12.86 4.64 -3.22
N ASP A 145 -13.25 5.88 -2.91
CA ASP A 145 -14.49 6.50 -3.42
C ASP A 145 -14.18 7.33 -4.67
N ASP A 146 -13.75 6.66 -5.72
CA ASP A 146 -13.49 7.25 -7.03
C ASP A 146 -13.94 6.27 -8.12
N GLU A 147 -14.84 6.72 -8.97
CA GLU A 147 -15.48 5.88 -9.98
C GLU A 147 -14.46 5.29 -10.96
N LEU A 148 -13.50 6.10 -11.45
CA LEU A 148 -12.48 5.66 -12.39
C LEU A 148 -11.54 4.63 -11.77
N ALA A 149 -11.15 4.83 -10.49
CA ALA A 149 -10.38 3.84 -9.76
C ALA A 149 -11.13 2.54 -9.57
N LEU A 150 -12.42 2.59 -9.21
CA LEU A 150 -13.26 1.41 -9.02
C LEU A 150 -13.50 0.63 -10.31
N GLU A 151 -13.69 1.31 -11.45
CA GLU A 151 -13.79 0.68 -12.77
C GLU A 151 -12.51 -0.06 -13.12
N LEU A 152 -11.35 0.58 -12.96
CA LEU A 152 -10.06 -0.08 -13.20
C LEU A 152 -9.88 -1.30 -12.29
N LEU A 153 -10.14 -1.14 -10.98
CA LEU A 153 -10.04 -2.23 -10.01
C LEU A 153 -11.00 -3.39 -10.30
N ALA A 154 -12.20 -3.09 -10.79
CA ALA A 154 -13.15 -4.13 -11.18
C ALA A 154 -12.67 -4.96 -12.38
N GLU A 155 -11.89 -4.36 -13.28
CA GLU A 155 -11.36 -5.01 -14.48
C GLU A 155 -10.07 -5.80 -14.23
N VAL A 156 -9.16 -5.26 -13.40
CA VAL A 156 -7.82 -5.85 -13.20
C VAL A 156 -7.64 -6.54 -11.85
N GLY A 157 -8.56 -6.34 -10.90
CA GLY A 157 -8.42 -6.88 -9.54
C GLY A 157 -7.68 -5.93 -8.59
N PRO A 158 -7.23 -6.44 -7.42
CA PRO A 158 -6.55 -5.66 -6.40
C PRO A 158 -5.22 -5.07 -6.87
N LEU A 159 -5.01 -3.77 -6.64
CA LEU A 159 -3.78 -3.08 -6.96
C LEU A 159 -3.03 -2.65 -5.69
N ALA A 160 -1.73 -2.89 -5.64
CA ALA A 160 -0.84 -2.30 -4.64
C ALA A 160 -0.60 -0.83 -5.00
N VAL A 161 -1.17 0.10 -4.22
CA VAL A 161 -1.21 1.53 -4.56
C VAL A 161 -0.72 2.37 -3.40
N THR A 162 0.08 3.37 -3.69
CA THR A 162 0.50 4.40 -2.73
C THR A 162 0.39 5.78 -3.38
N SER A 163 0.52 6.88 -2.62
CA SER A 163 0.43 8.24 -3.17
C SER A 163 1.41 8.45 -4.33
N ALA A 164 0.96 9.12 -5.41
CA ALA A 164 1.74 9.37 -6.62
C ALA A 164 2.70 10.55 -6.41
N ASN A 165 3.83 10.29 -5.75
CA ASN A 165 4.91 11.25 -5.51
C ASN A 165 6.22 10.51 -5.25
N VAL A 166 7.35 11.14 -5.50
CA VAL A 166 8.64 10.71 -4.95
C VAL A 166 8.62 10.88 -3.43
N THR A 167 9.19 9.94 -2.69
CA THR A 167 9.22 9.97 -1.22
C THR A 167 9.81 11.29 -0.71
N GLY A 168 9.13 11.93 0.25
CA GLY A 168 9.52 13.23 0.79
C GLY A 168 8.93 14.44 0.04
N HIS A 169 8.33 14.24 -1.13
CA HIS A 169 7.63 15.29 -1.87
C HIS A 169 6.12 15.27 -1.58
N PRO A 170 5.39 16.37 -1.83
CA PRO A 170 3.94 16.40 -1.71
C PRO A 170 3.28 15.37 -2.64
N ALA A 171 2.20 14.74 -2.18
CA ALA A 171 1.40 13.86 -3.02
C ALA A 171 0.74 14.64 -4.15
N ALA A 172 0.74 14.07 -5.36
CA ALA A 172 0.13 14.68 -6.52
C ALA A 172 -1.40 14.79 -6.36
N THR A 173 -1.94 15.95 -6.70
CA THR A 173 -3.38 16.22 -6.76
C THR A 173 -3.91 16.27 -8.19
N THR A 174 -3.01 16.25 -9.18
CA THR A 174 -3.33 16.14 -10.60
C THR A 174 -2.48 15.05 -11.26
N ALA A 175 -2.94 14.51 -12.39
CA ALA A 175 -2.17 13.54 -13.16
C ALA A 175 -0.87 14.16 -13.72
N GLN A 176 -0.89 15.45 -14.07
CA GLN A 176 0.29 16.17 -14.53
C GLN A 176 1.36 16.28 -13.43
N GLU A 177 0.99 16.64 -12.19
CA GLU A 177 1.93 16.65 -11.05
C GLU A 177 2.55 15.27 -10.81
N ALA A 178 1.78 14.20 -10.97
CA ALA A 178 2.28 12.84 -10.88
C ALA A 178 3.26 12.51 -12.02
N LEU A 179 2.95 12.93 -13.26
CA LEU A 179 3.83 12.77 -14.41
C LEU A 179 5.15 13.53 -14.22
N ASP A 180 5.10 14.76 -13.72
CA ASP A 180 6.28 15.59 -13.48
C ASP A 180 7.22 14.96 -12.43
N GLN A 181 6.67 14.27 -11.42
CA GLN A 181 7.46 13.62 -10.37
C GLN A 181 7.96 12.23 -10.76
N LEU A 182 7.11 11.39 -11.39
CA LEU A 182 7.38 9.97 -11.61
C LEU A 182 7.86 9.66 -13.05
N GLY A 183 7.55 10.52 -14.01
CA GLY A 183 8.09 10.48 -15.36
C GLY A 183 7.97 9.12 -16.05
N GLY A 184 9.10 8.65 -16.57
CA GLY A 184 9.19 7.40 -17.33
C GLY A 184 9.02 6.11 -16.53
N ALA A 185 9.01 6.18 -15.19
CA ALA A 185 8.82 5.02 -14.32
C ALA A 185 7.38 4.48 -14.36
N VAL A 186 6.42 5.27 -14.84
CA VAL A 186 5.00 4.92 -14.97
C VAL A 186 4.64 4.79 -16.44
N ALA A 187 3.87 3.77 -16.78
CA ALA A 187 3.51 3.48 -18.18
C ALA A 187 2.21 4.16 -18.63
N ALA A 188 1.29 4.45 -17.71
CA ALA A 188 0.06 5.18 -18.01
C ALA A 188 -0.38 6.02 -16.80
N TYR A 189 -0.91 7.21 -17.09
CA TYR A 189 -1.45 8.15 -16.11
C TYR A 189 -2.91 8.43 -16.48
N LEU A 190 -3.85 7.94 -15.69
CA LEU A 190 -5.27 8.24 -15.85
C LEU A 190 -5.57 9.63 -15.30
N ASP A 191 -5.95 10.57 -16.17
CA ASP A 191 -6.33 11.92 -15.75
C ASP A 191 -7.84 12.04 -15.52
N GLY A 192 -8.26 11.90 -14.27
CA GLY A 192 -9.63 12.12 -13.83
C GLY A 192 -9.88 13.52 -13.27
N GLY A 193 -9.03 14.51 -13.60
CA GLY A 193 -9.11 15.88 -13.12
C GLY A 193 -8.50 16.08 -11.71
N PRO A 194 -8.50 17.31 -11.20
CA PRO A 194 -7.84 17.65 -9.95
C PRO A 194 -8.55 17.09 -8.71
N ARG A 195 -7.77 16.69 -7.70
CA ARG A 195 -8.27 16.25 -6.38
C ARG A 195 -8.27 17.43 -5.40
N THR A 196 -9.40 17.67 -4.78
CA THR A 196 -9.60 18.84 -3.90
C THR A 196 -9.25 18.58 -2.44
N GLY A 197 -9.20 17.29 -2.01
CA GLY A 197 -9.00 16.92 -0.60
C GLY A 197 -7.57 17.09 -0.09
N GLY A 198 -6.57 16.78 -0.91
CA GLY A 198 -5.14 16.92 -0.59
C GLY A 198 -4.63 16.13 0.64
N GLN A 199 -5.53 15.56 1.44
CA GLN A 199 -5.18 14.75 2.61
C GLN A 199 -5.16 13.27 2.26
N PRO A 200 -4.19 12.50 2.76
CA PRO A 200 -4.16 11.05 2.59
C PRO A 200 -5.27 10.36 3.39
N SER A 201 -5.48 9.07 3.14
CA SER A 201 -6.41 8.25 3.92
C SER A 201 -6.00 8.17 5.41
N THR A 202 -6.99 8.01 6.29
CA THR A 202 -6.76 7.60 7.68
C THR A 202 -6.42 6.10 7.69
N ILE A 203 -5.45 5.70 8.51
CA ILE A 203 -5.00 4.30 8.62
C ILE A 203 -5.23 3.83 10.05
N LEU A 204 -5.94 2.72 10.18
CA LEU A 204 -6.15 2.03 11.45
C LEU A 204 -5.50 0.65 11.41
N ASP A 205 -4.82 0.28 12.48
CA ASP A 205 -4.48 -1.11 12.75
C ASP A 205 -5.70 -1.81 13.36
N CYS A 206 -6.14 -2.87 12.70
CA CYS A 206 -7.26 -3.69 13.10
C CYS A 206 -6.84 -5.16 13.26
N THR A 207 -5.60 -5.42 13.59
CA THR A 207 -5.06 -6.77 13.82
C THR A 207 -5.34 -7.27 15.24
N GLY A 208 -5.67 -6.38 16.17
CA GLY A 208 -5.97 -6.65 17.57
C GLY A 208 -7.46 -6.68 17.90
N GLU A 209 -7.78 -6.77 19.19
CA GLU A 209 -9.17 -6.76 19.67
C GLU A 209 -9.82 -5.38 19.54
N GLU A 210 -9.04 -4.32 19.59
CA GLU A 210 -9.47 -2.92 19.46
C GLU A 210 -8.63 -2.20 18.40
N PRO A 211 -9.22 -1.26 17.64
CA PRO A 211 -8.51 -0.53 16.59
C PRO A 211 -7.54 0.51 17.16
N VAL A 212 -6.40 0.66 16.48
CA VAL A 212 -5.36 1.63 16.81
C VAL A 212 -5.13 2.59 15.63
N VAL A 213 -5.03 3.87 15.92
CA VAL A 213 -4.71 4.88 14.89
C VAL A 213 -3.21 4.81 14.56
N LEU A 214 -2.88 4.42 13.32
CA LEU A 214 -1.52 4.52 12.80
C LEU A 214 -1.25 5.87 12.14
N ARG A 215 -2.27 6.45 11.51
CA ARG A 215 -2.20 7.77 10.88
C ARG A 215 -3.59 8.37 10.73
N LEU A 216 -3.81 9.58 11.23
CA LEU A 216 -4.97 10.38 10.87
C LEU A 216 -4.75 11.04 9.51
N GLY A 217 -5.82 11.08 8.73
CA GLY A 217 -5.89 11.69 7.41
C GLY A 217 -7.24 12.36 7.19
N ALA A 218 -7.89 12.08 6.07
CA ALA A 218 -9.16 12.71 5.71
C ALA A 218 -10.32 12.39 6.67
N LEU A 219 -10.32 11.21 7.33
CA LEU A 219 -11.28 10.90 8.39
C LEU A 219 -10.72 11.30 9.76
N ARG A 220 -11.56 11.96 10.56
CA ARG A 220 -11.23 12.37 11.93
C ARG A 220 -11.53 11.24 12.93
N ALA A 221 -10.78 11.22 14.03
CA ALA A 221 -10.95 10.22 15.08
C ALA A 221 -12.38 10.23 15.67
N GLU A 222 -13.03 11.41 15.79
CA GLU A 222 -14.38 11.55 16.32
C GLU A 222 -15.42 10.85 15.43
N GLU A 223 -15.27 10.90 14.11
CA GLU A 223 -16.15 10.22 13.16
C GLU A 223 -16.05 8.70 13.32
N ILE A 224 -14.82 8.21 13.46
CA ILE A 224 -14.53 6.80 13.66
C ILE A 224 -15.09 6.31 15.00
N ARG A 225 -14.87 7.05 16.11
CA ARG A 225 -15.42 6.75 17.44
C ARG A 225 -16.94 6.71 17.41
N GLY A 226 -17.59 7.60 16.68
CA GLY A 226 -19.05 7.63 16.53
C GLY A 226 -19.62 6.33 15.92
N VAL A 227 -18.87 5.66 15.06
CA VAL A 227 -19.26 4.40 14.42
C VAL A 227 -18.91 3.19 15.28
N LEU A 228 -17.81 3.22 16.02
CA LEU A 228 -17.33 2.12 16.85
C LEU A 228 -18.21 1.87 18.09
N GLY A 229 -18.96 2.88 18.56
CA GLY A 229 -19.82 2.77 19.73
C GLY A 229 -19.03 2.52 21.01
N THR A 230 -19.10 1.29 21.55
CA THR A 230 -18.40 0.91 22.78
C THR A 230 -16.98 0.39 22.58
N THR A 231 -16.58 0.10 21.32
CA THR A 231 -15.21 -0.32 21.01
C THR A 231 -14.28 0.88 21.13
N VAL A 232 -13.21 0.75 21.90
CA VAL A 232 -12.25 1.83 22.12
C VAL A 232 -11.38 2.03 20.88
N LEU A 233 -11.20 3.27 20.48
CA LEU A 233 -10.21 3.65 19.47
C LEU A 233 -8.98 4.21 20.18
N HIS A 234 -7.85 3.51 20.08
CA HIS A 234 -6.58 3.96 20.63
C HIS A 234 -5.90 4.96 19.68
N ASP A 235 -5.39 6.06 20.24
CA ASP A 235 -4.79 7.14 19.45
C ASP A 235 -3.36 6.82 18.98
N SER A 236 -2.72 5.80 19.56
CA SER A 236 -1.39 5.30 19.18
C SER A 236 -1.19 3.85 19.64
N PRO A 237 -0.19 3.12 19.07
CA PRO A 237 0.18 1.79 19.55
C PRO A 237 0.57 1.77 21.04
N GLU A 238 1.28 2.78 21.53
CA GLU A 238 1.68 2.88 22.94
C GLU A 238 0.47 3.03 23.88
N ALA A 239 -0.59 3.72 23.41
CA ALA A 239 -1.85 3.82 24.18
C ALA A 239 -2.59 2.49 24.26
N ALA A 240 -2.53 1.66 23.22
CA ALA A 240 -3.11 0.32 23.21
C ALA A 240 -2.35 -0.63 24.16
N ASP A 241 -1.02 -0.62 24.12
CA ASP A 241 -0.18 -1.44 25.00
C ASP A 241 -0.39 -1.08 26.48
N ALA A 242 -0.52 0.22 26.79
CA ALA A 242 -0.81 0.69 28.14
C ALA A 242 -2.20 0.23 28.66
N ALA A 243 -3.20 0.13 27.77
CA ALA A 243 -4.54 -0.33 28.13
C ALA A 243 -4.61 -1.84 28.37
N THR A 244 -3.73 -2.61 27.71
CA THR A 244 -3.66 -4.08 27.86
C THR A 244 -2.85 -4.52 29.09
N SER A 245 -1.99 -3.64 29.62
CA SER A 245 -1.19 -3.87 30.82
C SER A 245 -2.08 -3.71 32.06
N THR A 246 -2.68 -4.78 32.54
CA THR A 246 -3.46 -4.79 33.80
C THR A 246 -2.50 -4.58 34.99
N PRO A 247 -2.88 -3.83 36.05
CA PRO A 247 -1.98 -3.51 37.15
C PRO A 247 -1.80 -4.66 38.17
N GLU A 248 -1.77 -5.91 37.74
CA GLU A 248 -1.55 -7.06 38.64
C GLU A 248 -0.07 -7.35 38.96
N ASP A 249 0.88 -6.77 38.21
CA ASP A 249 2.32 -6.98 38.47
C ASP A 249 2.99 -5.95 39.39
N ALA A 250 2.21 -4.99 39.95
CA ALA A 250 2.75 -3.93 40.82
C ALA A 250 2.65 -4.22 42.33
N ALA A 251 2.19 -5.39 42.73
CA ALA A 251 1.91 -5.70 44.15
C ALA A 251 2.77 -6.85 44.68
N THR A 252 4.07 -6.88 44.45
CA THR A 252 4.98 -7.70 45.27
C THR A 252 6.41 -7.16 45.20
N SER A 253 6.65 -5.99 45.79
CA SER A 253 7.98 -5.60 46.24
C SER A 253 7.83 -5.01 47.65
N THR A 254 7.96 -5.89 48.63
CA THR A 254 8.18 -5.53 50.02
C THR A 254 9.46 -4.72 50.14
N PRO A 255 9.49 -3.60 50.87
CA PRO A 255 10.74 -2.87 51.10
C PRO A 255 11.62 -3.66 52.05
N GLU A 256 12.77 -4.11 51.59
CA GLU A 256 13.84 -4.63 52.42
C GLU A 256 14.62 -3.43 53.01
N GLU A 257 14.84 -3.54 54.28
CA GLU A 257 15.41 -2.52 55.20
C GLU A 257 16.73 -1.95 54.70
N ALA A 258 16.88 -0.66 54.95
CA ALA A 258 18.13 0.13 54.78
C ALA A 258 19.21 -0.38 55.71
N ASP A 259 20.41 -0.69 55.19
CA ASP A 259 21.65 -0.79 55.96
C ASP A 259 22.57 0.38 55.57
N GLU A 260 23.23 0.94 56.58
CA GLU A 260 23.93 2.21 56.59
C GLU A 260 25.32 2.16 55.86
N PRO A 261 25.87 3.32 55.46
CA PRO A 261 27.03 3.39 54.59
C PRO A 261 28.38 3.36 55.31
N GLY A 262 29.32 2.57 54.79
CA GLY A 262 30.77 2.63 55.13
C GLY A 262 31.53 3.51 54.13
N PRO A 263 32.69 4.08 54.49
CA PRO A 263 33.25 5.27 53.90
C PRO A 263 34.13 5.05 52.65
N ALA A 264 34.22 6.10 51.86
CA ALA A 264 34.92 6.30 50.62
C ALA A 264 36.42 6.05 50.62
N ASP A 265 36.95 5.58 49.49
CA ASP A 265 38.34 5.82 49.06
C ASP A 265 38.37 6.24 47.58
N PRO A 266 39.15 7.26 47.20
CA PRO A 266 39.15 7.86 45.88
C PRO A 266 40.29 7.32 44.99
N GLY A 267 39.99 7.07 43.72
CA GLY A 267 41.03 6.69 42.77
C GLY A 267 40.59 6.79 41.30
N ASP A 268 40.97 7.87 40.69
CA ASP A 268 41.30 8.16 39.27
C ASP A 268 40.97 7.16 38.17
N GLY A 269 40.46 7.69 37.06
CA GLY A 269 40.67 7.08 35.73
C GLY A 269 39.60 7.35 34.71
N GLU A 270 39.72 8.45 34.06
CA GLU A 270 39.36 8.81 32.66
C GLU A 270 39.02 7.67 31.69
N ARG A 271 37.95 7.76 30.96
CA ARG A 271 37.80 7.80 29.48
C ARG A 271 36.48 7.24 28.92
N ALA A 272 35.89 8.12 28.11
CA ALA A 272 35.25 7.90 26.80
C ALA A 272 33.97 7.10 26.71
N SER A 273 32.93 7.86 26.54
CA SER A 273 31.88 7.82 25.52
C SER A 273 31.86 6.61 24.57
N LEU A 274 30.71 5.91 24.50
CA LEU A 274 30.10 5.45 23.24
C LEU A 274 28.63 5.11 23.49
N VAL A 275 27.78 5.88 22.83
CA VAL A 275 26.36 5.66 22.71
C VAL A 275 26.15 4.42 21.84
N GLY A 276 25.48 3.40 22.36
CA GLY A 276 25.03 2.24 21.61
C GLY A 276 23.52 2.15 21.68
N SER A 277 22.86 2.51 20.60
CA SER A 277 21.43 2.28 20.41
C SER A 277 21.17 0.77 20.21
N VAL A 278 20.25 0.23 20.99
CA VAL A 278 19.81 -1.16 20.88
C VAL A 278 18.57 -1.18 19.98
N THR A 279 18.67 -1.84 18.81
CA THR A 279 17.55 -2.21 17.95
C THR A 279 17.02 -3.59 18.36
N PRO A 280 15.70 -3.82 18.32
CA PRO A 280 15.14 -5.15 18.61
C PRO A 280 15.35 -6.13 17.44
N SER A 281 15.51 -7.35 17.79
CA SER A 281 15.93 -8.53 17.04
C SER A 281 15.11 -8.83 15.79
N GLY A 282 15.81 -9.01 14.66
CA GLY A 282 15.28 -9.60 13.46
C GLY A 282 15.10 -11.13 13.55
N VAL A 283 13.97 -11.61 13.10
CA VAL A 283 13.76 -13.04 12.78
C VAL A 283 14.13 -13.25 11.33
N ARG A 284 15.12 -14.10 11.07
CA ARG A 284 15.49 -14.58 9.73
C ARG A 284 14.52 -15.66 9.29
N VAL A 285 13.93 -15.49 8.10
CA VAL A 285 13.22 -16.54 7.39
C VAL A 285 14.14 -17.08 6.28
N PRO A 286 14.29 -18.43 6.11
CA PRO A 286 15.19 -19.01 5.11
C PRO A 286 14.60 -18.88 3.69
N ALA A 287 15.48 -18.56 2.75
CA ALA A 287 15.19 -18.55 1.33
C ALA A 287 15.25 -20.02 0.81
N ASP A 288 14.09 -20.62 0.56
CA ASP A 288 13.93 -21.74 -0.40
C ASP A 288 12.44 -22.09 -0.48
N ALA A 289 11.76 -21.67 -1.53
CA ALA A 289 10.63 -22.36 -2.18
C ALA A 289 9.96 -21.46 -3.24
N VAL A 290 10.66 -21.26 -4.36
CA VAL A 290 9.98 -20.83 -5.59
C VAL A 290 9.52 -22.11 -6.30
N ARG A 291 8.24 -22.39 -6.31
CA ARG A 291 7.61 -23.32 -7.25
C ARG A 291 6.31 -22.73 -7.77
N THR A 292 6.32 -22.43 -9.03
CA THR A 292 5.23 -22.04 -9.90
C THR A 292 4.06 -23.03 -9.83
N VAL A 293 2.87 -22.55 -9.50
CA VAL A 293 1.63 -23.29 -9.72
C VAL A 293 0.72 -22.44 -10.60
N ALA A 294 0.50 -22.92 -11.81
CA ALA A 294 -0.41 -22.35 -12.78
C ALA A 294 -1.87 -22.48 -12.30
N ALA A 295 -2.67 -21.45 -12.57
CA ALA A 295 -4.10 -21.43 -12.30
C ALA A 295 -4.84 -22.50 -13.16
N PRO A 296 -5.87 -23.16 -12.62
CA PRO A 296 -6.68 -24.10 -13.41
C PRO A 296 -7.60 -23.33 -14.36
N ARG A 297 -7.54 -23.68 -15.64
CA ARG A 297 -8.50 -23.27 -16.65
C ARG A 297 -9.84 -23.94 -16.36
N ALA A 298 -10.92 -23.16 -16.41
CA ALA A 298 -12.28 -23.69 -16.40
C ALA A 298 -12.50 -24.51 -17.68
N ASP A 299 -12.94 -25.75 -17.53
CA ASP A 299 -13.37 -26.63 -18.59
C ASP A 299 -14.86 -26.38 -18.87
N GLU A 300 -15.13 -25.86 -20.06
CA GLU A 300 -16.48 -25.55 -20.56
C GLU A 300 -16.86 -26.67 -21.52
N SER A 301 -17.57 -27.64 -21.03
CA SER A 301 -18.27 -28.64 -21.85
C SER A 301 -19.66 -28.92 -21.31
N ALA A 302 -20.62 -28.19 -21.88
CA ALA A 302 -22.03 -28.55 -21.79
C ALA A 302 -22.46 -29.34 -23.05
N PRO A 303 -23.19 -30.44 -22.94
CA PRO A 303 -23.82 -31.08 -24.08
C PRO A 303 -25.24 -30.53 -24.29
N THR A 304 -25.53 -30.18 -25.53
CA THR A 304 -26.89 -29.97 -26.03
C THR A 304 -27.55 -31.30 -26.41
N PRO A 305 -28.87 -31.41 -26.32
CA PRO A 305 -29.66 -31.94 -27.38
C PRO A 305 -30.48 -30.85 -28.06
#